data_f6416d98b0e4bd9a096238bca4d20b8e
#
_entry.id   f6416d98b0e4bd9a096238bca4d20b8e
#
_cell.length_a   1.000
_cell.length_b   1.000
_cell.length_c   1.000
_cell.angle_alpha   90.00
_cell.angle_beta   90.00
_cell.angle_gamma   90.00
#
_symmetry.space_group_name_H-M   'P 1'
#
loop_
_entity.id
_entity.type
_entity.pdbx_description
1 polymer ?
#
loop_
_entity_poly.entity_id
_entity_poly.type
_entity_poly.pdbx_seq_one_letter_code
_entity_poly.pdbx_strand_id
1 'polypeptide(L)' 'MSAKTSAEVVIDGKVYTLSGYEGEEYLQKVAAYINNKISEFDAIEDYRHLPLNMKSTLIQLN' A
#
# COMPACT_ATOMS: atom_id res chain seq x y z
N MET A 1 1.10 -32.40 -3.68
CA MET A 1 -0.05 -31.48 -3.69
C MET A 1 0.23 -30.31 -2.77
N SER A 2 0.03 -29.11 -3.27
CA SER A 2 0.27 -27.91 -2.48
C SER A 2 -0.91 -27.63 -1.56
N ALA A 3 -0.63 -27.41 -0.28
CA ALA A 3 -1.65 -26.96 0.65
C ALA A 3 -1.73 -25.43 0.61
N LYS A 4 -2.92 -24.91 0.83
CA LYS A 4 -3.09 -23.46 0.97
C LYS A 4 -2.41 -23.00 2.24
N THR A 5 -1.67 -21.92 2.14
CA THR A 5 -1.05 -21.24 3.26
C THR A 5 -1.91 -20.05 3.64
N SER A 6 -2.09 -19.84 4.95
CA SER A 6 -2.78 -18.66 5.46
C SER A 6 -1.83 -17.86 6.33
N ALA A 7 -1.86 -16.55 6.19
CA ALA A 7 -1.03 -15.66 6.98
C ALA A 7 -1.85 -14.45 7.39
N GLU A 8 -1.66 -14.02 8.64
CA GLU A 8 -2.23 -12.76 9.11
C GLU A 8 -1.31 -11.62 8.71
N VAL A 9 -1.88 -10.61 8.07
CA VAL A 9 -1.12 -9.46 7.59
C VAL A 9 -1.83 -8.19 8.03
N VAL A 10 -1.07 -7.10 8.13
CA VAL A 10 -1.64 -5.79 8.46
C VAL A 10 -1.65 -4.95 7.19
N ILE A 11 -2.83 -4.48 6.81
CA ILE A 11 -3.01 -3.61 5.66
C ILE A 11 -3.82 -2.40 6.12
N ASP A 12 -3.24 -1.22 5.98
CA ASP A 12 -3.89 0.03 6.37
C ASP A 12 -4.33 0.01 7.83
N GLY A 13 -3.49 -0.55 8.70
CA GLY A 13 -3.76 -0.62 10.14
C GLY A 13 -4.78 -1.66 10.57
N LYS A 14 -5.27 -2.48 9.64
CA LYS A 14 -6.24 -3.54 9.93
C LYS A 14 -5.63 -4.89 9.64
N VAL A 15 -6.03 -5.89 10.44
CA VAL A 15 -5.53 -7.25 10.28
C VAL A 15 -6.44 -8.01 9.30
N TYR A 16 -5.80 -8.66 8.34
CA TYR A 16 -6.48 -9.51 7.36
C TYR A 16 -5.81 -10.86 7.32
N THR A 17 -6.57 -11.89 6.97
CA THR A 17 -6.03 -13.20 6.69
C THR A 17 -5.95 -13.38 5.17
N LEU A 18 -4.74 -13.54 4.66
CA LEU A 18 -4.51 -13.84 3.25
C LEU A 18 -4.26 -15.32 3.10
N SER A 19 -4.81 -15.92 2.06
CA SER A 19 -4.62 -17.33 1.76
C SER A 19 -4.16 -17.48 0.32
N GLY A 20 -3.29 -18.45 0.09
CA GLY A 20 -2.80 -18.73 -1.26
C GLY A 20 -1.95 -19.98 -1.25
N TYR A 21 -1.47 -20.36 -2.42
CA TYR A 21 -0.62 -21.54 -2.57
C TYR A 21 0.86 -21.18 -2.42
N GLU A 22 1.17 -19.90 -2.29
CA GLU A 22 2.52 -19.43 -2.02
C GLU A 22 2.82 -19.46 -0.52
N GLY A 23 4.10 -19.33 -0.15
CA GLY A 23 4.49 -19.33 1.25
C GLY A 23 4.13 -18.05 1.97
N GLU A 24 4.21 -18.09 3.31
CA GLU A 24 3.90 -16.95 4.16
C GLU A 24 4.73 -15.71 3.79
N GLU A 25 6.00 -15.92 3.48
CA GLU A 25 6.88 -14.81 3.08
C GLU A 25 6.35 -14.07 1.87
N TYR A 26 5.84 -14.80 0.89
CA TYR A 26 5.24 -14.18 -0.28
C TYR A 26 3.99 -13.39 0.09
N LEU A 27 3.14 -13.95 0.95
CA LEU A 27 1.93 -13.27 1.39
C LEU A 27 2.24 -11.98 2.14
N GLN A 28 3.31 -11.97 2.94
CA GLN A 28 3.76 -10.76 3.62
C GLN A 28 4.28 -9.72 2.63
N LYS A 29 4.96 -10.14 1.56
CA LYS A 29 5.41 -9.22 0.51
C LYS A 29 4.22 -8.60 -0.23
N VAL A 30 3.17 -9.37 -0.45
CA VAL A 30 1.95 -8.85 -1.08
C VAL A 30 1.34 -7.76 -0.19
N ALA A 31 1.24 -8.00 1.11
CA ALA A 31 0.72 -7.01 2.05
C ALA A 31 1.57 -5.73 2.06
N ALA A 32 2.90 -5.88 2.05
CA ALA A 32 3.82 -4.74 2.00
C ALA A 32 3.62 -3.93 0.72
N TYR A 33 3.44 -4.61 -0.41
CA TYR A 33 3.17 -3.93 -1.68
C TYR A 33 1.88 -3.12 -1.60
N ILE A 34 0.82 -3.70 -1.05
CA ILE A 34 -0.46 -3.01 -0.90
C ILE A 34 -0.31 -1.79 0.02
N ASN A 35 0.40 -1.94 1.13
CA ASN A 35 0.65 -0.83 2.06
C ASN A 35 1.41 0.31 1.38
N ASN A 36 2.40 -0.02 0.54
CA ASN A 36 3.14 0.98 -0.21
C ASN A 36 2.23 1.74 -1.19
N LYS A 37 1.31 1.05 -1.84
CA LYS A 37 0.36 1.69 -2.74
C LYS A 37 -0.59 2.61 -2.00
N ILE A 38 -1.03 2.21 -0.82
CA ILE A 38 -1.88 3.05 0.03
C ILE A 38 -1.12 4.31 0.45
N SER A 39 0.16 4.18 0.84
CA SER A 39 0.98 5.33 1.21
C SER A 39 1.16 6.31 0.05
N GLU A 40 1.38 5.80 -1.15
CA GLU A 40 1.48 6.64 -2.35
C GLU A 40 0.18 7.40 -2.59
N PHE A 41 -0.95 6.73 -2.39
CA PHE A 41 -2.26 7.34 -2.57
C PHE A 41 -2.49 8.44 -1.52
N ASP A 42 -2.12 8.19 -0.27
CA ASP A 42 -2.23 9.17 0.79
C ASP A 42 -1.37 10.40 0.50
N ALA A 43 -0.19 10.23 -0.06
CA ALA A 43 0.67 11.33 -0.47
C ALA A 43 0.00 12.19 -1.54
N ILE A 44 -0.73 11.57 -2.47
CA ILE A 44 -1.48 12.29 -3.50
C ILE A 44 -2.63 13.09 -2.85
N GLU A 45 -3.32 12.50 -1.88
CA GLU A 45 -4.37 13.19 -1.14
C GLU A 45 -3.82 14.40 -0.39
N ASP A 46 -2.68 14.26 0.28
CA ASP A 46 -2.02 15.36 0.95
C ASP A 46 -1.67 16.48 -0.03
N TYR A 47 -1.17 16.11 -1.20
CA TYR A 47 -0.88 17.08 -2.26
C TYR A 47 -2.13 17.87 -2.67
N ARG A 48 -3.29 17.21 -2.75
CA ARG A 48 -4.54 17.85 -3.14
C ARG A 48 -5.02 18.89 -2.13
N HIS A 49 -4.56 18.80 -0.88
CA HIS A 49 -4.94 19.73 0.18
C HIS A 49 -3.98 20.91 0.29
N LEU A 50 -2.93 20.97 -0.53
CA LEU A 50 -1.98 22.08 -0.52
C LEU A 50 -2.62 23.33 -1.15
N PRO A 51 -2.19 24.54 -0.71
CA PRO A 51 -2.63 25.77 -1.36
C PRO A 51 -2.30 25.78 -2.85
N LEU A 52 -3.12 26.48 -3.62
CA LEU A 52 -2.99 26.52 -5.07
C LEU A 52 -1.60 26.94 -5.53
N ASN A 53 -1.04 27.97 -4.91
CA ASN A 53 0.29 28.47 -5.28
C ASN A 53 1.38 27.41 -5.06
N MET A 54 1.27 26.62 -4.01
CA MET A 54 2.22 25.54 -3.76
C MET A 54 2.05 24.41 -4.78
N LYS A 55 0.81 24.10 -5.16
CA LYS A 55 0.57 23.11 -6.20
C LYS A 55 1.19 23.51 -7.52
N SER A 56 1.08 24.77 -7.89
CA SER A 56 1.67 25.29 -9.12
C SER A 56 3.18 25.17 -9.08
N THR A 57 3.81 25.49 -7.94
CA THR A 57 5.25 25.39 -7.77
C THR A 57 5.71 23.92 -7.93
N LEU A 58 4.98 22.99 -7.33
CA LEU A 58 5.33 21.57 -7.43
C LEU A 58 5.18 21.05 -8.86
N ILE A 59 4.17 21.48 -9.56
CA ILE A 59 3.95 21.10 -10.96
C ILE A 59 5.09 21.61 -11.83
N GLN A 60 5.55 22.83 -11.60
CA GLN A 60 6.65 23.40 -12.36
C GLN A 60 7.98 22.70 -12.14
N LEU A 61 8.16 22.10 -10.95
CA LEU A 61 9.37 21.35 -10.64
C LEU A 61 9.40 19.97 -11.33
N ASN A 62 8.29 19.49 -11.72
CA ASN A 62 8.18 18.22 -12.43
C ASN A 62 8.29 18.40 -13.94
#